data_07a6fff92576c831ed40b06744233005
#
_entry.id   07a6fff92576c831ed40b06744233005
#
_cell.length_a   1.000
_cell.length_b   1.000
_cell.length_c   1.000
_cell.angle_alpha   90.00
_cell.angle_beta   90.00
_cell.angle_gamma   90.00
#
_symmetry.space_group_name_H-M   'P 1'
#
loop_
_entity.id
_entity.type
_entity.pdbx_description
1 polymer ?
#
loop_
_entity_poly.entity_id
_entity_poly.type
_entity_poly.pdbx_seq_one_letter_code
_entity_poly.pdbx_strand_id
1 'polypeptide(L)'
;MVDKELFNKAKDIMCARIQGSNGIGTMAEKSVHATLKYYFAPDEKYHEVKIASFVADICMDGEITEIQTRQFYTMKKKLEIYLQNDYDVTIVYPVCEENTIVWIDTETGELKRSRKVKKKKRYNQILVEMYGIRDFISDDRIHFAIVKLETEDYRYLDGFGKDKKVRATKTDKYPVDIIDEIRIDSKEDYKLFLPNELPERFDARSFGKLIGLTGSDCSMALLVLETVGVLEKCGKEGRKNIYKRI
;
A
#
# COMPACT_ATOMS: atom_id res chain seq x y z
N MET A 1 2.27 17.11 -2.32
CA MET A 1 2.24 17.14 -3.83
C MET A 1 3.31 16.16 -4.30
N VAL A 2 2.97 15.18 -5.16
CA VAL A 2 3.92 14.17 -5.66
C VAL A 2 5.00 14.81 -6.55
N ASP A 3 6.23 14.34 -6.41
CA ASP A 3 7.35 14.71 -7.28
C ASP A 3 7.48 13.70 -8.43
N LYS A 4 6.85 14.04 -9.56
CA LYS A 4 6.87 13.16 -10.74
C LYS A 4 8.25 13.05 -11.40
N GLU A 5 9.09 14.09 -11.29
CA GLU A 5 10.44 14.06 -11.84
C GLU A 5 11.32 13.09 -11.05
N LEU A 6 11.25 13.16 -9.72
CA LEU A 6 11.95 12.23 -8.83
C LEU A 6 11.45 10.79 -9.04
N PHE A 7 10.13 10.60 -9.21
CA PHE A 7 9.59 9.27 -9.48
C PHE A 7 10.07 8.70 -10.82
N ASN A 8 10.18 9.52 -11.86
CA ASN A 8 10.72 9.09 -13.14
C ASN A 8 12.20 8.69 -13.03
N LYS A 9 13.01 9.48 -12.32
CA LYS A 9 14.41 9.14 -12.03
C LYS A 9 14.53 7.80 -11.29
N ALA A 10 13.66 7.57 -10.28
CA ALA A 10 13.61 6.31 -9.54
C ALA A 10 13.28 5.10 -10.45
N LYS A 11 12.33 5.27 -11.40
CA LYS A 11 12.02 4.25 -12.40
C LYS A 11 13.21 3.96 -13.33
N ASP A 12 13.90 5.00 -13.79
CA ASP A 12 15.03 4.84 -14.71
C ASP A 12 16.18 4.06 -14.03
N ILE A 13 16.47 4.35 -12.77
CA ILE A 13 17.44 3.57 -11.98
C ILE A 13 17.01 2.11 -11.87
N MET A 14 15.75 1.85 -11.53
CA MET A 14 15.20 0.50 -11.43
C MET A 14 15.28 -0.23 -12.78
N CYS A 15 14.91 0.42 -13.90
CA CYS A 15 14.98 -0.16 -15.24
C CYS A 15 16.42 -0.52 -15.65
N ALA A 16 17.40 0.35 -15.36
CA ALA A 16 18.80 0.07 -15.63
C ALA A 16 19.31 -1.17 -14.87
N ARG A 17 18.87 -1.36 -13.62
CA ARG A 17 19.20 -2.56 -12.83
C ARG A 17 18.63 -3.85 -13.42
N ILE A 18 17.37 -3.81 -13.91
CA ILE A 18 16.75 -4.97 -14.56
C ILE A 18 17.52 -5.36 -15.81
N GLN A 19 17.93 -4.42 -16.63
CA GLN A 19 18.73 -4.69 -17.85
C GLN A 19 20.10 -5.31 -17.53
N GLY A 20 20.73 -4.90 -16.42
CA GLY A 20 22.00 -5.47 -15.96
C GLY A 20 21.90 -6.89 -15.36
N SER A 21 20.72 -7.37 -14.98
CA SER A 21 20.50 -8.62 -14.26
C SER A 21 19.89 -9.77 -15.08
N ASN A 22 20.16 -9.86 -16.39
CA ASN A 22 19.72 -10.97 -17.28
C ASN A 22 18.20 -11.18 -17.43
N GLY A 23 17.38 -10.15 -17.31
CA GLY A 23 16.01 -10.23 -17.82
C GLY A 23 14.90 -9.90 -16.83
N ILE A 24 13.71 -9.65 -17.38
CA ILE A 24 12.47 -9.36 -16.67
C ILE A 24 12.09 -10.55 -15.78
N GLY A 25 11.92 -10.32 -14.47
CA GLY A 25 11.42 -11.33 -13.54
C GLY A 25 12.49 -12.08 -12.71
N THR A 26 13.78 -11.77 -12.88
CA THR A 26 14.89 -12.40 -12.13
C THR A 26 15.28 -11.65 -10.86
N MET A 27 14.73 -10.45 -10.62
CA MET A 27 15.03 -9.68 -9.41
C MET A 27 14.32 -10.27 -8.18
N ALA A 28 15.05 -10.43 -7.09
CA ALA A 28 14.50 -10.83 -5.80
C ALA A 28 13.52 -9.78 -5.26
N GLU A 29 13.74 -8.52 -5.57
CA GLU A 29 12.89 -7.39 -5.18
C GLU A 29 11.93 -7.01 -6.31
N LYS A 30 10.65 -6.76 -5.95
CA LYS A 30 9.63 -6.35 -6.91
C LYS A 30 9.82 -4.91 -7.37
N SER A 31 9.56 -4.65 -8.65
CA SER A 31 9.78 -3.34 -9.28
C SER A 31 9.09 -2.16 -8.57
N VAL A 32 7.86 -2.34 -8.08
CA VAL A 32 7.18 -1.28 -7.30
C VAL A 32 7.94 -0.95 -6.03
N HIS A 33 8.40 -1.96 -5.29
CA HIS A 33 9.13 -1.78 -4.04
C HIS A 33 10.47 -1.08 -4.29
N ALA A 34 11.26 -1.56 -5.26
CA ALA A 34 12.53 -0.96 -5.63
C ALA A 34 12.37 0.50 -6.08
N THR A 35 11.38 0.80 -6.95
CA THR A 35 11.12 2.16 -7.41
C THR A 35 10.78 3.09 -6.24
N LEU A 36 9.95 2.64 -5.29
CA LEU A 36 9.58 3.46 -4.15
C LEU A 36 10.74 3.69 -3.18
N LYS A 37 11.68 2.73 -3.03
CA LYS A 37 12.91 2.98 -2.26
C LYS A 37 13.70 4.17 -2.84
N TYR A 38 13.93 4.20 -4.16
CA TYR A 38 14.61 5.33 -4.79
C TYR A 38 13.80 6.62 -4.82
N TYR A 39 12.46 6.53 -4.82
CA TYR A 39 11.60 7.71 -4.72
C TYR A 39 11.70 8.36 -3.35
N PHE A 40 11.66 7.58 -2.26
CA PHE A 40 11.74 8.10 -0.89
C PHE A 40 13.18 8.40 -0.44
N ALA A 41 14.17 7.68 -0.97
CA ALA A 41 15.60 7.90 -0.71
C ALA A 41 16.42 7.64 -1.98
N PRO A 42 16.81 8.68 -2.74
CA PRO A 42 17.59 8.51 -3.98
C PRO A 42 18.98 7.90 -3.79
N ASP A 43 19.58 8.07 -2.60
CA ASP A 43 20.92 7.55 -2.29
C ASP A 43 20.82 6.16 -1.63
N GLU A 44 21.43 5.16 -2.27
CA GLU A 44 21.43 3.75 -1.83
C GLU A 44 22.04 3.53 -0.44
N LYS A 45 22.87 4.44 0.04
CA LYS A 45 23.46 4.32 1.38
C LYS A 45 22.42 4.27 2.51
N TYR A 46 21.21 4.76 2.24
CA TYR A 46 20.08 4.73 3.17
C TYR A 46 19.20 3.48 3.04
N HIS A 47 19.45 2.63 2.01
CA HIS A 47 18.65 1.43 1.75
C HIS A 47 19.15 0.23 2.56
N GLU A 48 18.22 -0.64 2.94
CA GLU A 48 18.48 -1.93 3.58
C GLU A 48 19.38 -1.81 4.83
N VAL A 49 19.12 -0.80 5.63
CA VAL A 49 19.91 -0.50 6.82
C VAL A 49 19.58 -1.47 7.96
N LYS A 50 20.62 -2.08 8.54
CA LYS A 50 20.43 -3.01 9.66
C LYS A 50 20.16 -2.25 10.97
N ILE A 51 19.00 -2.48 11.54
CA ILE A 51 18.58 -1.96 12.85
C ILE A 51 18.34 -3.14 13.80
N ALA A 52 19.21 -3.32 14.75
CA ALA A 52 19.22 -4.48 15.66
C ALA A 52 19.19 -5.82 14.88
N SER A 53 18.12 -6.62 15.00
CA SER A 53 17.94 -7.90 14.32
C SER A 53 17.16 -7.80 12.98
N PHE A 54 16.74 -6.60 12.60
CA PHE A 54 15.95 -6.35 11.41
C PHE A 54 16.71 -5.52 10.36
N VAL A 55 16.20 -5.54 9.15
CA VAL A 55 16.66 -4.67 8.06
C VAL A 55 15.52 -3.73 7.71
N ALA A 56 15.76 -2.43 7.80
CA ALA A 56 14.84 -1.39 7.36
C ALA A 56 14.98 -1.18 5.84
N ASP A 57 13.86 -1.00 5.13
CA ASP A 57 13.92 -0.70 3.70
C ASP A 57 14.69 0.60 3.43
N ILE A 58 14.42 1.62 4.24
CA ILE A 58 15.13 2.90 4.24
C ILE A 58 15.33 3.34 5.70
N CYS A 59 16.51 3.87 6.02
CA CYS A 59 16.77 4.58 7.28
C CYS A 59 17.60 5.83 6.99
N MET A 60 17.03 7.00 7.28
CA MET A 60 17.66 8.29 7.03
C MET A 60 17.31 9.28 8.16
N ASP A 61 18.32 9.92 8.73
CA ASP A 61 18.18 11.01 9.73
C ASP A 61 17.28 10.70 10.93
N GLY A 62 17.26 9.42 11.38
CA GLY A 62 16.42 8.99 12.51
C GLY A 62 15.01 8.54 12.11
N GLU A 63 14.68 8.61 10.84
CA GLU A 63 13.41 8.10 10.29
C GLU A 63 13.60 6.78 9.55
N ILE A 64 12.69 5.85 9.78
CA ILE A 64 12.61 4.58 9.05
C ILE A 64 11.41 4.63 8.11
N THR A 65 11.63 4.25 6.85
CA THR A 65 10.55 4.04 5.88
C THR A 65 10.49 2.57 5.49
N GLU A 66 9.33 1.95 5.68
CA GLU A 66 9.04 0.56 5.32
C GLU A 66 8.01 0.52 4.20
N ILE A 67 8.29 -0.17 3.11
CA ILE A 67 7.39 -0.27 1.96
C ILE A 67 6.61 -1.59 2.04
N GLN A 68 5.35 -1.52 2.44
CA GLN A 68 4.55 -2.71 2.74
C GLN A 68 3.24 -2.73 1.95
N THR A 69 3.05 -3.73 1.11
CA THR A 69 1.86 -3.85 0.25
C THR A 69 0.68 -4.56 0.92
N ARG A 70 0.93 -5.33 1.98
CA ARG A 70 -0.07 -6.13 2.72
C ARG A 70 0.57 -6.83 3.91
N GLN A 71 -0.28 -7.45 4.76
CA GLN A 71 0.15 -8.25 5.91
C GLN A 71 0.96 -7.42 6.94
N PHE A 72 0.48 -6.22 7.27
CA PHE A 72 1.15 -5.35 8.26
C PHE A 72 1.39 -6.04 9.59
N TYR A 73 0.56 -7.03 9.96
CA TYR A 73 0.74 -7.82 11.18
C TYR A 73 2.12 -8.48 11.29
N THR A 74 2.80 -8.74 10.17
CA THR A 74 4.16 -9.32 10.16
C THR A 74 5.21 -8.33 10.64
N MET A 75 4.90 -7.03 10.62
CA MET A 75 5.81 -5.97 11.04
C MET A 75 5.82 -5.71 12.56
N LYS A 76 4.90 -6.31 13.35
CA LYS A 76 4.76 -6.00 14.78
C LYS A 76 6.08 -5.99 15.55
N LYS A 77 6.88 -7.04 15.42
CA LYS A 77 8.18 -7.14 16.10
C LYS A 77 9.19 -6.09 15.61
N LYS A 78 9.12 -5.75 14.33
CA LYS A 78 9.95 -4.73 13.69
C LYS A 78 9.61 -3.35 14.26
N LEU A 79 8.32 -3.01 14.28
CA LEU A 79 7.81 -1.75 14.83
C LEU A 79 8.16 -1.60 16.32
N GLU A 80 7.99 -2.66 17.11
CA GLU A 80 8.35 -2.67 18.51
C GLU A 80 9.84 -2.30 18.72
N ILE A 81 10.75 -2.93 17.97
CA ILE A 81 12.19 -2.65 18.04
C ILE A 81 12.52 -1.23 17.57
N TYR A 82 11.87 -0.76 16.49
CA TYR A 82 12.11 0.59 15.98
C TYR A 82 11.70 1.67 16.99
N LEU A 83 10.50 1.54 17.57
CA LEU A 83 10.01 2.46 18.58
C LEU A 83 10.82 2.41 19.88
N GLN A 84 11.33 1.23 20.30
CA GLN A 84 12.23 1.09 21.45
C GLN A 84 13.58 1.77 21.23
N ASN A 85 13.99 2.00 19.99
CA ASN A 85 15.22 2.71 19.63
C ASN A 85 14.95 4.14 19.16
N ASP A 86 13.79 4.71 19.52
CA ASP A 86 13.38 6.11 19.27
C ASP A 86 13.36 6.52 17.78
N TYR A 87 13.07 5.59 16.88
CA TYR A 87 12.85 5.92 15.47
C TYR A 87 11.41 6.35 15.21
N ASP A 88 11.24 7.36 14.36
CA ASP A 88 10.01 7.61 13.67
C ASP A 88 9.87 6.62 12.49
N VAL A 89 8.66 6.10 12.25
CA VAL A 89 8.43 5.06 11.25
C VAL A 89 7.32 5.46 10.30
N THR A 90 7.64 5.60 9.03
CA THR A 90 6.67 5.77 7.95
C THR A 90 6.43 4.45 7.23
N ILE A 91 5.19 3.97 7.24
CA ILE A 91 4.78 2.78 6.47
C ILE A 91 4.20 3.24 5.14
N VAL A 92 4.93 2.98 4.06
CA VAL A 92 4.50 3.29 2.69
C VAL A 92 3.62 2.16 2.16
N TYR A 93 2.37 2.49 1.81
CA TYR A 93 1.40 1.56 1.26
C TYR A 93 1.12 1.87 -0.21
N PRO A 94 1.75 1.13 -1.16
CA PRO A 94 1.49 1.34 -2.58
C PRO A 94 0.14 0.76 -3.01
N VAL A 95 -0.67 1.59 -3.65
CA VAL A 95 -1.99 1.25 -4.17
C VAL A 95 -2.01 1.36 -5.68
N CYS A 96 -2.24 0.24 -6.38
CA CYS A 96 -2.48 0.27 -7.81
C CYS A 96 -3.88 0.82 -8.08
N GLU A 97 -4.01 2.12 -8.28
CA GLU A 97 -5.29 2.77 -8.60
C GLU A 97 -5.67 2.56 -10.06
N GLU A 98 -4.68 2.64 -10.96
CA GLU A 98 -4.83 2.34 -12.38
C GLU A 98 -3.93 1.16 -12.78
N ASN A 99 -4.47 0.23 -13.56
CA ASN A 99 -3.71 -0.95 -13.97
C ASN A 99 -4.02 -1.35 -15.41
N THR A 100 -2.96 -1.65 -16.15
CA THR A 100 -3.01 -2.26 -17.49
C THR A 100 -2.38 -3.64 -17.41
N ILE A 101 -2.98 -4.65 -18.05
CA ILE A 101 -2.35 -5.96 -18.19
C ILE A 101 -1.65 -6.00 -19.56
N VAL A 102 -0.37 -6.35 -19.54
CA VAL A 102 0.45 -6.56 -20.73
C VAL A 102 0.67 -8.06 -20.90
N TRP A 103 0.10 -8.63 -21.94
CA TRP A 103 0.28 -10.01 -22.31
C TRP A 103 1.50 -10.14 -23.19
N ILE A 104 2.36 -11.11 -22.90
CA ILE A 104 3.54 -11.44 -23.70
C ILE A 104 3.32 -12.82 -24.28
N ASP A 105 3.26 -12.89 -25.60
CA ASP A 105 3.26 -14.16 -26.32
C ASP A 105 4.68 -14.75 -26.22
N THR A 106 4.80 -15.96 -25.70
CA THR A 106 6.11 -16.59 -25.46
C THR A 106 6.76 -17.15 -26.72
N GLU A 107 5.98 -17.36 -27.80
CA GLU A 107 6.50 -17.89 -29.06
C GLU A 107 6.94 -16.76 -30.00
N THR A 108 6.13 -15.69 -30.07
CA THR A 108 6.37 -14.58 -31.02
C THR A 108 7.03 -13.36 -30.37
N GLY A 109 6.98 -13.23 -29.03
CA GLY A 109 7.42 -12.05 -28.31
C GLY A 109 6.45 -10.86 -28.44
N GLU A 110 5.28 -11.03 -29.07
CA GLU A 110 4.30 -9.98 -29.31
C GLU A 110 3.68 -9.51 -28.00
N LEU A 111 3.51 -8.17 -27.87
CA LEU A 111 2.90 -7.54 -26.69
C LEU A 111 1.47 -7.11 -26.99
N LYS A 112 0.51 -7.59 -26.18
CA LYS A 112 -0.88 -7.18 -26.24
C LYS A 112 -1.31 -6.51 -24.93
N ARG A 113 -1.73 -5.25 -24.99
CA ARG A 113 -2.20 -4.48 -23.83
C ARG A 113 -3.71 -4.60 -23.67
N SER A 114 -4.17 -4.82 -22.44
CA SER A 114 -5.58 -4.70 -22.08
C SER A 114 -6.01 -3.24 -21.98
N ARG A 115 -7.31 -3.01 -21.88
CA ARG A 115 -7.83 -1.70 -21.46
C ARG A 115 -7.36 -1.39 -20.04
N LYS A 116 -6.99 -0.13 -19.78
CA LYS A 116 -6.68 0.38 -18.43
C LYS A 116 -7.91 0.28 -17.53
N VAL A 117 -7.74 -0.28 -16.35
CA VAL A 117 -8.77 -0.42 -15.32
C VAL A 117 -8.48 0.52 -14.17
N LYS A 118 -9.44 1.37 -13.80
CA LYS A 118 -9.36 2.26 -12.62
C LYS A 118 -10.10 1.64 -11.44
N LYS A 119 -9.46 1.60 -10.27
CA LYS A 119 -10.01 1.08 -9.03
C LYS A 119 -10.06 2.17 -7.97
N LYS A 120 -11.03 3.06 -8.08
CA LYS A 120 -11.29 4.09 -7.07
C LYS A 120 -11.53 3.45 -5.69
N LYS A 121 -11.18 4.15 -4.61
CA LYS A 121 -11.36 3.73 -3.20
C LYS A 121 -10.53 2.51 -2.75
N ARG A 122 -9.61 2.00 -3.57
CA ARG A 122 -8.77 0.87 -3.17
C ARG A 122 -7.83 1.22 -2.00
N TYR A 123 -7.50 2.49 -1.84
CA TYR A 123 -6.69 2.97 -0.72
C TYR A 123 -7.34 2.70 0.65
N ASN A 124 -8.68 2.60 0.74
CA ASN A 124 -9.37 2.26 1.99
C ASN A 124 -8.98 0.86 2.52
N GLN A 125 -8.42 -0.01 1.68
CA GLN A 125 -7.94 -1.32 2.09
C GLN A 125 -6.78 -1.23 3.10
N ILE A 126 -6.08 -0.11 3.19
CA ILE A 126 -5.04 0.12 4.21
C ILE A 126 -5.61 -0.02 5.63
N LEU A 127 -6.88 0.35 5.87
CA LEU A 127 -7.52 0.20 7.18
C LEU A 127 -7.57 -1.27 7.64
N VAL A 128 -7.71 -2.20 6.68
CA VAL A 128 -7.69 -3.65 6.98
C VAL A 128 -6.28 -4.09 7.37
N GLU A 129 -5.26 -3.57 6.70
CA GLU A 129 -3.86 -3.83 7.02
C GLU A 129 -3.45 -3.20 8.36
N MET A 130 -3.88 -1.95 8.62
CA MET A 130 -3.65 -1.23 9.89
C MET A 130 -4.24 -1.99 11.08
N TYR A 131 -5.35 -2.72 10.91
CA TYR A 131 -5.90 -3.57 11.96
C TYR A 131 -4.87 -4.58 12.48
N GLY A 132 -4.00 -5.07 11.60
CA GLY A 132 -2.93 -6.00 11.94
C GLY A 132 -1.87 -5.42 12.90
N ILE A 133 -1.71 -4.10 12.93
CA ILE A 133 -0.78 -3.35 13.79
C ILE A 133 -1.50 -2.35 14.68
N ARG A 134 -2.77 -2.60 15.00
CA ARG A 134 -3.65 -1.68 15.73
C ARG A 134 -3.04 -1.18 17.05
N ASP A 135 -2.20 -1.98 17.69
CA ASP A 135 -1.58 -1.63 18.97
C ASP A 135 -0.54 -0.49 18.84
N PHE A 136 -0.13 -0.15 17.62
CA PHE A 136 0.90 0.86 17.31
C PHE A 136 0.34 2.12 16.65
N ILE A 137 -0.83 2.08 16.00
CA ILE A 137 -1.33 3.18 15.14
C ILE A 137 -1.67 4.47 15.90
N SER A 138 -1.69 4.45 17.22
CA SER A 138 -1.90 5.62 18.07
C SER A 138 -0.59 6.19 18.64
N ASP A 139 0.56 5.60 18.32
CA ASP A 139 1.88 6.18 18.65
C ASP A 139 2.19 7.29 17.64
N ASP A 140 2.50 8.49 18.12
CA ASP A 140 2.74 9.69 17.32
C ASP A 140 3.97 9.55 16.38
N ARG A 141 4.80 8.53 16.58
CA ARG A 141 5.95 8.20 15.72
C ARG A 141 5.61 7.23 14.59
N ILE A 142 4.36 6.76 14.49
CA ILE A 142 3.91 5.87 13.41
C ILE A 142 3.11 6.67 12.39
N HIS A 143 3.65 6.76 11.19
CA HIS A 143 3.10 7.50 10.07
C HIS A 143 2.77 6.56 8.90
N PHE A 144 1.88 7.01 8.01
CA PHE A 144 1.57 6.26 6.79
C PHE A 144 1.64 7.16 5.57
N ALA A 145 2.13 6.59 4.47
CA ALA A 145 2.11 7.21 3.15
C ALA A 145 1.37 6.28 2.17
N ILE A 146 0.18 6.65 1.74
CA ILE A 146 -0.55 5.91 0.72
C ILE A 146 -0.13 6.44 -0.65
N VAL A 147 0.62 5.64 -1.40
CA VAL A 147 1.12 6.01 -2.72
C VAL A 147 0.23 5.39 -3.80
N LYS A 148 -0.52 6.23 -4.51
CA LYS A 148 -1.39 5.80 -5.61
C LYS A 148 -0.60 5.74 -6.91
N LEU A 149 -0.60 4.59 -7.54
CA LEU A 149 0.20 4.30 -8.72
C LEU A 149 -0.66 3.91 -9.92
N GLU A 150 -0.23 4.32 -11.09
CA GLU A 150 -0.50 3.63 -12.34
C GLU A 150 0.53 2.51 -12.52
N THR A 151 0.07 1.31 -12.91
CA THR A 151 0.93 0.14 -13.02
C THR A 151 0.62 -0.68 -14.26
N GLU A 152 1.64 -1.41 -14.76
CA GLU A 152 1.48 -2.47 -15.76
C GLU A 152 1.79 -3.84 -15.14
N ASP A 153 0.85 -4.80 -15.28
CA ASP A 153 1.03 -6.20 -14.90
C ASP A 153 1.48 -7.00 -16.13
N TYR A 154 2.73 -7.45 -16.17
CA TYR A 154 3.24 -8.28 -17.25
C TYR A 154 2.93 -9.76 -17.00
N ARG A 155 2.45 -10.45 -18.04
CA ARG A 155 2.04 -11.85 -17.97
C ARG A 155 2.46 -12.61 -19.23
N TYR A 156 3.12 -13.73 -19.04
CA TYR A 156 3.47 -14.64 -20.13
C TYR A 156 2.28 -15.55 -20.46
N LEU A 157 1.93 -15.63 -21.74
CA LEU A 157 0.94 -16.57 -22.28
C LEU A 157 1.63 -17.94 -22.52
N ASP A 158 2.03 -18.60 -21.44
CA ASP A 158 2.82 -19.84 -21.45
C ASP A 158 1.97 -21.10 -21.23
N GLY A 159 0.67 -20.99 -21.20
CA GLY A 159 -0.24 -22.12 -20.94
C GLY A 159 -0.32 -22.51 -19.46
N PHE A 160 0.48 -21.89 -18.58
CA PHE A 160 0.51 -22.15 -17.14
C PHE A 160 -0.09 -20.98 -16.38
N GLY A 161 -0.46 -21.18 -15.13
CA GLY A 161 -0.98 -20.14 -14.24
C GLY A 161 -2.12 -20.64 -13.37
N LYS A 162 -2.38 -19.91 -12.27
CA LYS A 162 -3.43 -20.25 -11.31
C LYS A 162 -4.85 -20.06 -11.88
N ASP A 163 -5.01 -19.18 -12.85
CA ASP A 163 -6.29 -18.93 -13.50
C ASP A 163 -6.47 -19.92 -14.66
N LYS A 164 -7.36 -20.90 -14.46
CA LYS A 164 -7.67 -21.94 -15.45
C LYS A 164 -8.24 -21.43 -16.77
N LYS A 165 -8.78 -20.18 -16.80
CA LYS A 165 -9.33 -19.55 -18.00
C LYS A 165 -8.27 -18.89 -18.87
N VAL A 166 -7.24 -18.30 -18.26
CA VAL A 166 -6.27 -17.47 -18.98
C VAL A 166 -4.91 -18.18 -19.13
N ARG A 167 -4.58 -19.13 -18.24
CA ARG A 167 -3.34 -19.93 -18.27
C ARG A 167 -2.09 -19.10 -18.59
N ALA A 168 -1.86 -18.05 -17.80
CA ALA A 168 -0.74 -17.15 -17.96
C ALA A 168 0.04 -16.98 -16.66
N THR A 169 1.35 -17.05 -16.73
CA THR A 169 2.22 -16.81 -15.59
C THR A 169 2.41 -15.31 -15.39
N LYS A 170 2.05 -14.85 -14.19
CA LYS A 170 2.29 -13.47 -13.79
C LYS A 170 3.75 -13.30 -13.40
N THR A 171 4.42 -12.32 -14.00
CA THR A 171 5.83 -11.98 -13.68
C THR A 171 5.90 -10.93 -12.56
N ASP A 172 5.89 -9.67 -12.93
CA ASP A 172 6.01 -8.54 -12.01
C ASP A 172 5.00 -7.45 -12.35
N LYS A 173 4.92 -6.47 -11.48
CA LYS A 173 4.12 -5.27 -11.63
C LYS A 173 5.04 -4.07 -11.69
N TYR A 174 5.01 -3.38 -12.82
CA TYR A 174 5.85 -2.21 -13.07
C TYR A 174 5.07 -0.92 -12.77
N PRO A 175 5.66 0.00 -12.00
CA PRO A 175 5.06 1.31 -11.80
C PRO A 175 5.28 2.16 -13.05
N VAL A 176 4.17 2.72 -13.60
CA VAL A 176 4.18 3.58 -14.79
C VAL A 176 4.25 5.05 -14.39
N ASP A 177 3.35 5.46 -13.49
CA ASP A 177 3.29 6.83 -12.98
C ASP A 177 2.85 6.84 -11.52
N ILE A 178 3.24 7.88 -10.79
CA ILE A 178 2.72 8.23 -9.49
C ILE A 178 1.56 9.19 -9.65
N ILE A 179 0.37 8.76 -9.20
CA ILE A 179 -0.87 9.54 -9.36
C ILE A 179 -1.03 10.53 -8.21
N ASP A 180 -0.81 10.04 -6.98
CA ASP A 180 -1.04 10.82 -5.77
C ASP A 180 -0.32 10.19 -4.57
N GLU A 181 -0.04 11.01 -3.56
CA GLU A 181 0.48 10.57 -2.26
C GLU A 181 -0.37 11.20 -1.15
N ILE A 182 -0.91 10.36 -0.28
CA ILE A 182 -1.69 10.78 0.88
C ILE A 182 -0.89 10.45 2.12
N ARG A 183 -0.59 11.45 2.95
CA ARG A 183 0.07 11.28 4.24
C ARG A 183 -0.96 11.16 5.35
N ILE A 184 -0.64 10.35 6.34
CA ILE A 184 -1.37 10.21 7.60
C ILE A 184 -0.31 10.37 8.69
N ASP A 185 -0.15 11.58 9.16
CA ASP A 185 0.89 11.97 10.12
C ASP A 185 0.27 12.34 11.48
N SER A 186 -1.06 12.48 11.53
CA SER A 186 -1.82 12.84 12.71
C SER A 186 -3.16 12.11 12.79
N LYS A 187 -3.78 12.12 13.97
CA LYS A 187 -5.15 11.62 14.17
C LYS A 187 -6.16 12.27 13.21
N GLU A 188 -6.02 13.56 12.93
CA GLU A 188 -6.95 14.31 12.08
C GLU A 188 -6.94 13.78 10.63
N ASP A 189 -5.81 13.28 10.16
CA ASP A 189 -5.67 12.78 8.79
C ASP A 189 -6.51 11.52 8.55
N TYR A 190 -6.83 10.74 9.60
CA TYR A 190 -7.72 9.58 9.46
C TYR A 190 -9.16 9.96 9.10
N LYS A 191 -9.56 11.24 9.26
CA LYS A 191 -10.89 11.73 8.83
C LYS A 191 -11.11 11.60 7.32
N LEU A 192 -10.04 11.49 6.53
CA LEU A 192 -10.12 11.20 5.08
C LEU A 192 -10.91 9.91 4.77
N PHE A 193 -10.93 8.95 5.70
CA PHE A 193 -11.68 7.70 5.56
C PHE A 193 -13.15 7.81 5.94
N LEU A 194 -13.61 8.97 6.41
CA LEU A 194 -14.99 9.25 6.77
C LEU A 194 -15.67 10.10 5.68
N PRO A 195 -16.31 9.49 4.66
CA PRO A 195 -16.92 10.23 3.54
C PRO A 195 -17.93 11.25 4.02
N ASN A 196 -18.01 12.42 3.38
CA ASN A 196 -18.95 13.49 3.75
C ASN A 196 -20.41 13.04 3.67
N GLU A 197 -20.73 12.08 2.80
CA GLU A 197 -22.05 11.50 2.61
C GLU A 197 -22.50 10.59 3.77
N LEU A 198 -21.59 10.30 4.71
CA LEU A 198 -21.89 9.46 5.86
C LEU A 198 -22.80 10.25 6.82
N PRO A 199 -23.98 9.72 7.20
CA PRO A 199 -24.86 10.39 8.17
C PRO A 199 -24.17 10.57 9.53
N GLU A 200 -24.70 11.45 10.37
CA GLU A 200 -24.18 11.69 11.73
C GLU A 200 -24.10 10.40 12.54
N ARG A 201 -25.11 9.54 12.41
CA ARG A 201 -25.16 8.21 13.04
C ARG A 201 -25.32 7.17 11.95
N PHE A 202 -24.50 6.15 11.97
CA PHE A 202 -24.42 5.13 10.92
C PHE A 202 -24.09 3.74 11.44
N ASP A 203 -24.50 2.72 10.69
CA ASP A 203 -24.09 1.34 10.92
C ASP A 203 -22.93 0.93 10.01
N ALA A 204 -22.33 -0.22 10.30
CA ALA A 204 -21.22 -0.78 9.51
C ALA A 204 -21.57 -0.98 8.03
N ARG A 205 -22.84 -1.30 7.70
CA ARG A 205 -23.26 -1.53 6.32
C ARG A 205 -23.24 -0.22 5.52
N SER A 206 -23.78 0.86 6.10
CA SER A 206 -23.81 2.19 5.47
C SER A 206 -22.39 2.70 5.22
N PHE A 207 -21.52 2.59 6.23
CA PHE A 207 -20.11 2.94 6.12
C PHE A 207 -19.41 2.13 5.05
N GLY A 208 -19.48 0.79 5.12
CA GLY A 208 -18.82 -0.10 4.18
C GLY A 208 -19.22 0.13 2.73
N LYS A 209 -20.51 0.44 2.46
CA LYS A 209 -21.00 0.79 1.12
C LYS A 209 -20.30 2.03 0.56
N LEU A 210 -20.07 3.04 1.40
CA LEU A 210 -19.41 4.29 0.97
C LEU A 210 -17.93 4.13 0.71
N ILE A 211 -17.21 3.36 1.55
CA ILE A 211 -15.75 3.18 1.42
C ILE A 211 -15.36 1.96 0.57
N GLY A 212 -16.32 1.14 0.16
CA GLY A 212 -16.09 -0.04 -0.68
C GLY A 212 -15.53 -1.25 0.09
N LEU A 213 -15.78 -1.35 1.41
CA LEU A 213 -15.43 -2.50 2.24
C LEU A 213 -16.69 -3.25 2.71
N THR A 214 -16.58 -4.57 2.91
CA THR A 214 -17.72 -5.42 3.31
C THR A 214 -17.31 -6.44 4.38
N GLY A 215 -18.27 -6.96 5.12
CA GLY A 215 -18.05 -8.05 6.08
C GLY A 215 -17.00 -7.72 7.14
N SER A 216 -16.05 -8.63 7.33
CA SER A 216 -14.95 -8.50 8.29
C SER A 216 -14.07 -7.29 8.04
N ASP A 217 -13.79 -6.97 6.77
CA ASP A 217 -12.94 -5.85 6.37
C ASP A 217 -13.52 -4.52 6.87
N CYS A 218 -14.86 -4.35 6.72
CA CYS A 218 -15.54 -3.18 7.24
C CYS A 218 -15.46 -3.09 8.78
N SER A 219 -15.58 -4.24 9.47
CA SER A 219 -15.45 -4.28 10.92
C SER A 219 -14.05 -3.93 11.40
N MET A 220 -13.02 -4.42 10.70
CA MET A 220 -11.63 -4.08 10.98
C MET A 220 -11.36 -2.58 10.78
N ALA A 221 -11.87 -2.00 9.68
CA ALA A 221 -11.76 -0.58 9.39
C ALA A 221 -12.40 0.30 10.47
N LEU A 222 -13.61 -0.06 10.93
CA LEU A 222 -14.28 0.66 12.01
C LEU A 222 -13.50 0.58 13.33
N LEU A 223 -12.94 -0.58 13.67
CA LEU A 223 -12.10 -0.75 14.86
C LEU A 223 -10.81 0.08 14.80
N VAL A 224 -10.18 0.21 13.63
CA VAL A 224 -9.02 1.08 13.43
C VAL A 224 -9.41 2.54 13.68
N LEU A 225 -10.48 3.02 13.04
CA LEU A 225 -10.94 4.40 13.19
C LEU A 225 -11.43 4.72 14.61
N GLU A 226 -12.00 3.74 15.32
CA GLU A 226 -12.34 3.84 16.73
C GLU A 226 -11.08 3.91 17.61
N THR A 227 -10.06 3.08 17.32
CA THR A 227 -8.79 3.07 18.06
C THR A 227 -8.08 4.42 17.96
N VAL A 228 -8.01 5.03 16.79
CA VAL A 228 -7.40 6.37 16.61
C VAL A 228 -8.33 7.49 17.07
N GLY A 229 -9.58 7.20 17.45
CA GLY A 229 -10.53 8.13 18.06
C GLY A 229 -11.10 9.18 17.11
N VAL A 230 -11.28 8.87 15.81
CA VAL A 230 -12.00 9.73 14.85
C VAL A 230 -13.49 9.35 14.73
N LEU A 231 -13.87 8.21 15.28
CA LEU A 231 -15.26 7.80 15.48
C LEU A 231 -15.42 7.08 16.80
N GLU A 232 -16.67 7.04 17.29
CA GLU A 232 -17.02 6.26 18.46
C GLU A 232 -18.29 5.45 18.24
N LYS A 233 -18.39 4.36 18.97
CA LYS A 233 -19.61 3.56 19.04
C LYS A 233 -20.58 4.23 20.02
N CYS A 234 -21.71 4.71 19.53
CA CYS A 234 -22.67 5.49 20.31
C CYS A 234 -23.95 4.73 20.69
N GLY A 235 -24.05 3.43 20.36
CA GLY A 235 -25.22 2.62 20.74
C GLY A 235 -25.43 1.39 19.88
N LYS A 236 -26.66 0.86 19.94
CA LYS A 236 -27.12 -0.26 19.12
C LYS A 236 -28.54 -0.03 18.62
N GLU A 237 -28.82 -0.50 17.41
CA GLU A 237 -30.16 -0.63 16.85
C GLU A 237 -30.40 -2.10 16.49
N GLY A 238 -31.18 -2.78 17.33
CA GLY A 238 -31.30 -4.22 17.28
C GLY A 238 -29.95 -4.92 17.49
N ARG A 239 -29.48 -5.66 16.48
CA ARG A 239 -28.17 -6.35 16.50
C ARG A 239 -27.02 -5.52 15.94
N LYS A 240 -27.27 -4.30 15.43
CA LYS A 240 -26.29 -3.47 14.77
C LYS A 240 -25.65 -2.48 15.75
N ASN A 241 -24.34 -2.38 15.72
CA ASN A 241 -23.65 -1.28 16.39
C ASN A 241 -23.84 0.00 15.57
N ILE A 242 -24.06 1.11 16.28
CA ILE A 242 -24.18 2.45 15.70
C ILE A 242 -22.98 3.26 16.11
N TYR A 243 -22.46 3.99 15.15
CA TYR A 243 -21.25 4.81 15.27
C TYR A 243 -21.58 6.26 14.93
N LYS A 244 -20.78 7.18 15.45
CA LYS A 244 -20.77 8.61 15.06
C LYS A 244 -19.35 9.11 14.91
N ARG A 245 -19.18 10.23 14.21
CA ARG A 245 -17.89 10.95 14.10
C ARG A 245 -17.58 11.66 15.43
N ILE A 246 -16.28 11.83 15.71
CA ILE A 246 -15.75 12.66 16.79
C ILE A 246 -15.11 13.91 16.20
#